data_482cec7481b39d6e08a5b15bd988b8e6
#
_entry.id   482cec7481b39d6e08a5b15bd988b8e6
#
_cell.length_a   1.000
_cell.length_b   1.000
_cell.length_c   1.000
_cell.angle_alpha   90.00
_cell.angle_beta   90.00
_cell.angle_gamma   90.00
#
_symmetry.space_group_name_H-M   'P 1'
#
loop_
_entity.id
_entity.type
_entity.pdbx_description
1 polymer ?
#
loop_
_entity_poly.entity_id
_entity_poly.type
_entity_poly.pdbx_seq_one_letter_code
_entity_poly.pdbx_strand_id
1 'polypeptide(L)'
;ELCKRYDAFFHSDTVQTMGHYRHNMKELHVCGLTAGAHKFHGPKGVGFMYIRKDRKIGQFIHGGAQERNMRGGTENVYGIIGLAKALEIAYRE
;
A
#
# COMPACT_ATOMS: atom_id res chain seq x y z
N GLU A 1 3.69 15.35 -11.62
CA GLU A 1 3.12 16.34 -12.57
C GLU A 1 3.08 15.80 -14.00
N LEU A 2 4.20 15.23 -14.51
CA LEU A 2 4.24 14.68 -15.86
C LEU A 2 3.19 13.59 -16.09
N CYS A 3 3.06 12.65 -15.16
CA CYS A 3 2.07 11.58 -15.28
C CYS A 3 0.65 12.11 -15.33
N LYS A 4 0.35 13.15 -14.56
CA LYS A 4 -0.95 13.81 -14.58
C LYS A 4 -1.21 14.45 -15.94
N ARG A 5 -0.21 15.12 -16.51
CA ARG A 5 -0.31 15.78 -17.82
C ARG A 5 -0.65 14.80 -18.93
N TYR A 6 -0.06 13.61 -18.90
CA TYR A 6 -0.23 12.60 -19.94
C TYR A 6 -1.19 11.47 -19.56
N ASP A 7 -1.91 11.61 -18.45
CA ASP A 7 -2.82 10.60 -17.89
C ASP A 7 -2.14 9.23 -17.73
N ALA A 8 -0.87 9.24 -17.34
CA ALA A 8 -0.10 8.04 -17.12
C ALA A 8 -0.26 7.54 -15.68
N PHE A 9 -0.23 6.22 -15.50
CA PHE A 9 -0.27 5.61 -14.16
C PHE A 9 1.05 5.89 -13.45
N PHE A 10 0.98 6.50 -12.28
CA PHE A 10 2.15 6.78 -11.44
C PHE A 10 2.12 5.87 -10.21
N HIS A 11 3.08 4.98 -10.11
CA HIS A 11 3.30 4.12 -8.94
C HIS A 11 4.62 4.48 -8.28
N SER A 12 4.65 4.45 -6.96
CA SER A 12 5.88 4.61 -6.19
C SER A 12 6.01 3.50 -5.16
N ASP A 13 7.20 2.93 -5.09
CA ASP A 13 7.58 2.05 -3.99
C ASP A 13 7.95 2.93 -2.80
N THR A 14 7.18 2.83 -1.71
CA THR A 14 7.40 3.63 -0.50
C THR A 14 7.90 2.78 0.66
N VAL A 15 8.50 1.63 0.38
CA VAL A 15 9.03 0.72 1.41
C VAL A 15 9.99 1.46 2.35
N GLN A 16 10.81 2.35 1.82
CA GLN A 16 11.81 3.09 2.62
C GLN A 16 11.27 4.36 3.28
N THR A 17 10.14 4.88 2.82
CA THR A 17 9.62 6.16 3.33
C THR A 17 8.38 6.02 4.21
N MET A 18 7.61 4.94 4.04
CA MET A 18 6.40 4.71 4.84
C MET A 18 6.77 4.54 6.31
N GLY A 19 6.06 5.26 7.17
CA GLY A 19 6.36 5.30 8.60
C GLY A 19 7.43 6.32 9.00
N HIS A 20 8.21 6.85 8.03
CA HIS A 20 9.25 7.84 8.27
C HIS A 20 8.84 9.24 7.81
N TYR A 21 8.02 9.33 6.79
CA TYR A 21 7.47 10.58 6.26
C TYR A 21 5.96 10.47 6.16
N ARG A 22 5.27 11.59 6.30
CA ARG A 22 3.82 11.62 6.11
C ARG A 22 3.49 11.70 4.63
N HIS A 23 2.59 10.83 4.20
CA HIS A 23 2.11 10.79 2.81
C HIS A 23 0.65 11.20 2.78
N ASN A 24 0.37 12.41 2.31
CA ASN A 24 -1.00 12.89 2.16
C ASN A 24 -1.51 12.55 0.75
N MET A 25 -2.35 11.53 0.65
CA MET A 25 -2.87 11.03 -0.63
C MET A 25 -3.76 12.04 -1.35
N LYS A 26 -4.28 13.03 -0.65
CA LYS A 26 -5.07 14.12 -1.27
C LYS A 26 -4.20 15.11 -2.01
N GLU A 27 -2.96 15.28 -1.59
CA GLU A 27 -2.02 16.22 -2.18
C GLU A 27 -1.10 15.56 -3.21
N LEU A 28 -0.78 14.28 -2.99
CA LEU A 28 0.08 13.52 -3.88
C LEU A 28 -0.72 12.98 -5.06
N HIS A 29 -0.26 13.25 -6.26
CA HIS A 29 -0.89 12.73 -7.48
C HIS A 29 -0.32 11.36 -7.85
N VAL A 30 -0.29 10.43 -6.91
CA VAL A 30 0.11 9.04 -7.16
C VAL A 30 -1.13 8.18 -7.37
N CYS A 31 -1.06 7.28 -8.33
CA CYS A 31 -2.12 6.33 -8.62
C CYS A 31 -2.03 5.09 -7.73
N GLY A 32 -0.82 4.74 -7.34
CA GLY A 32 -0.59 3.61 -6.45
C GLY A 32 0.73 3.73 -5.70
N LEU A 33 0.81 3.10 -4.53
CA LEU A 33 2.05 2.94 -3.82
C LEU A 33 2.05 1.63 -3.04
N THR A 34 3.25 1.14 -2.74
CA THR A 34 3.44 -0.12 -2.01
C THR A 34 4.32 0.12 -0.78
N ALA A 35 4.10 -0.66 0.27
CA ALA A 35 4.88 -0.58 1.49
C ALA A 35 4.99 -1.96 2.15
N GLY A 36 6.04 -2.15 2.94
CA GLY A 36 6.26 -3.37 3.70
C GLY A 36 6.42 -3.06 5.19
N ALA A 37 5.74 -3.83 6.02
CA ALA A 37 5.66 -3.55 7.46
C ALA A 37 7.01 -3.60 8.17
N HIS A 38 7.93 -4.48 7.73
CA HIS A 38 9.20 -4.68 8.43
C HIS A 38 10.14 -3.46 8.40
N LYS A 39 9.86 -2.49 7.54
CA LYS A 39 10.66 -1.26 7.44
C LYS A 39 10.23 -0.18 8.42
N PHE A 40 9.09 -0.34 9.10
CA PHE A 40 8.65 0.55 10.18
C PHE A 40 8.29 -0.25 11.45
N HIS A 41 9.09 -1.28 11.73
CA HIS A 41 9.01 -2.11 12.94
C HIS A 41 7.76 -2.99 13.04
N GLY A 42 7.11 -3.24 11.93
CA GLY A 42 6.03 -4.21 11.84
C GLY A 42 6.54 -5.62 11.52
N PRO A 43 5.65 -6.60 11.45
CA PRO A 43 6.05 -7.97 11.16
C PRO A 43 6.53 -8.16 9.73
N LYS A 44 7.43 -9.14 9.53
CA LYS A 44 7.86 -9.55 8.19
C LYS A 44 6.74 -10.31 7.49
N GLY A 45 6.75 -10.30 6.16
CA GLY A 45 5.82 -11.08 5.35
C GLY A 45 4.47 -10.42 5.15
N VAL A 46 4.31 -9.16 5.54
CA VAL A 46 3.09 -8.40 5.33
C VAL A 46 3.41 -7.00 4.81
N GLY A 47 2.59 -6.53 3.91
CA GLY A 47 2.69 -5.19 3.34
C GLY A 47 1.34 -4.78 2.81
N PHE A 48 1.28 -3.60 2.20
CA PHE A 48 0.04 -3.14 1.59
C PHE A 48 0.32 -2.40 0.29
N MET A 49 -0.72 -2.31 -0.51
CA MET A 49 -0.75 -1.50 -1.73
C MET A 49 -1.91 -0.53 -1.65
N TYR A 50 -1.64 0.73 -1.95
CA TYR A 50 -2.68 1.74 -2.17
C TYR A 50 -2.90 1.90 -3.66
N ILE A 51 -4.17 1.92 -4.07
CA ILE A 51 -4.56 2.19 -5.46
C ILE A 51 -5.68 3.23 -5.41
N ARG A 52 -5.50 4.32 -6.15
CA ARG A 52 -6.51 5.37 -6.23
C ARG A 52 -7.79 4.83 -6.87
N LYS A 53 -8.95 5.27 -6.38
CA LYS A 53 -10.26 4.71 -6.78
C LYS A 53 -10.55 4.81 -8.27
N ASP A 54 -10.05 5.83 -8.96
CA ASP A 54 -10.27 6.05 -10.39
C ASP A 54 -9.31 5.25 -11.28
N ARG A 55 -8.43 4.47 -10.69
CA ARG A 55 -7.49 3.61 -11.41
C ARG A 55 -7.77 2.14 -11.13
N LYS A 56 -7.55 1.32 -12.14
CA LYS A 56 -7.76 -0.13 -12.04
C LYS A 56 -6.53 -0.86 -12.50
N ILE A 57 -6.23 -1.97 -11.82
CA ILE A 57 -5.18 -2.90 -12.22
C ILE A 57 -5.78 -4.30 -12.26
N GLY A 58 -5.18 -5.16 -13.08
CA GLY A 58 -5.59 -6.55 -13.15
C GLY A 58 -5.08 -7.34 -11.95
N GLN A 59 -5.82 -8.40 -11.61
CA GLN A 59 -5.40 -9.36 -10.61
C GLN A 59 -4.17 -10.13 -11.12
N PHE A 60 -3.17 -10.31 -10.28
CA PHE A 60 -1.97 -11.09 -10.62
C PHE A 60 -1.95 -12.43 -9.90
N ILE A 61 -2.24 -12.45 -8.60
CA ILE A 61 -2.34 -13.69 -7.82
C ILE A 61 -3.80 -14.13 -7.81
N HIS A 62 -4.10 -15.17 -8.56
CA HIS A 62 -5.45 -15.68 -8.73
C HIS A 62 -5.80 -16.70 -7.65
N GLY A 63 -7.07 -16.81 -7.31
CA GLY A 63 -7.56 -17.71 -6.29
C GLY A 63 -8.96 -17.33 -5.83
N GLY A 64 -9.16 -17.28 -4.52
CA GLY A 64 -10.41 -16.81 -3.95
C GLY A 64 -10.66 -15.32 -4.17
N ALA A 65 -11.79 -14.86 -3.65
CA ALA A 65 -12.24 -13.48 -3.85
C ALA A 65 -11.69 -12.49 -2.82
N GLN A 66 -10.61 -12.84 -2.12
CA GLN A 66 -10.00 -11.99 -1.10
C GLN A 66 -9.53 -10.67 -1.71
N GLU A 67 -9.37 -9.66 -0.87
CA GLU A 67 -8.90 -8.33 -1.28
C GLU A 67 -9.72 -7.78 -2.46
N ARG A 68 -11.05 -7.93 -2.39
CA ARG A 68 -11.98 -7.47 -3.43
C ARG A 68 -11.66 -8.04 -4.81
N ASN A 69 -11.31 -9.31 -4.88
CA ASN A 69 -10.87 -10.01 -6.12
C ASN A 69 -9.56 -9.50 -6.71
N MET A 70 -8.77 -8.74 -5.96
CA MET A 70 -7.52 -8.19 -6.48
C MET A 70 -6.31 -9.06 -6.17
N ARG A 71 -6.41 -9.90 -5.15
CA ARG A 71 -5.32 -10.79 -4.76
C ARG A 71 -5.90 -12.01 -4.03
N GLY A 72 -5.72 -13.21 -4.59
CA GLY A 72 -6.18 -14.45 -3.98
C GLY A 72 -5.36 -14.84 -2.76
N GLY A 73 -5.91 -15.73 -1.94
CA GLY A 73 -5.29 -16.27 -0.74
C GLY A 73 -5.88 -15.71 0.55
N THR A 74 -5.95 -16.56 1.56
CA THR A 74 -6.46 -16.17 2.89
C THR A 74 -5.60 -15.07 3.49
N GLU A 75 -6.24 -14.06 4.03
CA GLU A 75 -5.56 -12.90 4.61
C GLU A 75 -4.77 -13.30 5.87
N ASN A 76 -3.56 -12.76 5.97
CA ASN A 76 -2.72 -12.87 7.16
C ASN A 76 -3.18 -11.83 8.20
N VAL A 77 -4.26 -12.14 8.92
CA VAL A 77 -4.92 -11.20 9.83
C VAL A 77 -3.98 -10.71 10.93
N TYR A 78 -3.19 -11.61 11.51
CA TYR A 78 -2.24 -11.24 12.58
C TYR A 78 -1.17 -10.28 12.07
N GLY A 79 -0.64 -10.55 10.87
CA GLY A 79 0.34 -9.66 10.25
C GLY A 79 -0.25 -8.30 9.92
N ILE A 80 -1.48 -8.26 9.41
CA ILE A 80 -2.18 -7.01 9.07
C ILE A 80 -2.41 -6.17 10.33
N ILE A 81 -2.85 -6.76 11.42
CA ILE A 81 -3.04 -6.05 12.70
C ILE A 81 -1.71 -5.49 13.21
N GLY A 82 -0.64 -6.30 13.14
CA GLY A 82 0.69 -5.86 13.53
C GLY A 82 1.22 -4.72 12.68
N LEU A 83 0.98 -4.77 11.35
CA LEU A 83 1.33 -3.70 10.43
C LEU A 83 0.59 -2.41 10.80
N ALA A 84 -0.72 -2.49 11.00
CA ALA A 84 -1.53 -1.32 11.34
C ALA A 84 -1.08 -0.67 12.64
N LYS A 85 -0.76 -1.49 13.65
CA LYS A 85 -0.29 -0.98 14.94
C LYS A 85 1.08 -0.34 14.83
N ALA A 86 2.00 -0.93 14.09
CA ALA A 86 3.33 -0.37 13.88
C ALA A 86 3.25 0.98 13.17
N LEU A 87 2.38 1.10 12.16
CA LEU A 87 2.19 2.33 11.41
C LEU A 87 1.57 3.43 12.30
N GLU A 88 0.58 3.07 13.12
CA GLU A 88 0.00 3.98 14.10
C GLU A 88 1.05 4.57 15.02
N ILE A 89 1.91 3.71 15.58
CA ILE A 89 2.99 4.13 16.49
C ILE A 89 3.99 5.05 15.76
N ALA A 90 4.37 4.68 14.54
CA ALA A 90 5.34 5.45 13.76
C ALA A 90 4.87 6.89 13.51
N TYR A 91 3.58 7.08 13.28
CA TYR A 91 3.04 8.42 13.00
C TYR A 91 2.61 9.18 14.26
N ARG A 92 2.56 8.52 15.39
CA ARG A 92 2.27 9.17 16.67
C ARG A 92 3.51 9.83 17.30
N GLU A 93 4.68 9.27 17.01
CA GLU A 93 5.97 9.76 17.58
C GLU A 93 6.75 10.72 16.63
#